data_9c06a553a3daddd17a13a7efed72bc38
#
_entry.id   9c06a553a3daddd17a13a7efed72bc38
#
_cell.length_a   1.000
_cell.length_b   1.000
_cell.length_c   1.000
_cell.angle_alpha   90.00
_cell.angle_beta   90.00
_cell.angle_gamma   90.00
#
_symmetry.space_group_name_H-M   'P 1'
#
loop_
_entity.id
_entity.type
_entity.pdbx_description
1 polymer ?
#
loop_
_entity_poly.entity_id
_entity_poly.type
_entity_poly.pdbx_seq_one_letter_code
_entity_poly.pdbx_strand_id
1 'polypeptide(L)'
;MTTAPKSGIIESAVTPLYFISGEERMKKFISILAAASMLLTMTACSGNGTSSSAPESTASESSAPESSAAQTAEVTADSPAPAQTAEAPTAEADDNRSDYEKMIDRSLLSTGDMTRMADVFQKAQNGEDITVAYIGGSITEGYNAGTTEFYAKTCTDLLQSYFPDITVTGVNAGISGTPSLLGNLRLERDVLSADPDIVFVEFAVNDGQTAEYKNAYESLVRTLLTQDKDIAVVLLFTVLDSGYTCQEHMSQIGENYGLPMISVHDSVYEEIEAGRMTWQDYSDDQSHPNAYGHKCITDFVDNYYQKVLPVAAENAGEVDKNLPAPVFSGKYMNMHYMDSANMENVELDNFTQYDTHGNFHNGWFYKSTDGGSMKFTLNCSVLEMVFKANNSEKYGTADIYIDGVKTSSVSSNMADGWNNPVTAYLIDDDSSAEHTVEIRMEPADGSAYFVLAFGYCD
;
A
#
# COMPACT_ATOMS: atom_id res chain seq x y z
N MET A 1 52.86 -9.04 51.79
CA MET A 1 51.95 -7.88 52.05
C MET A 1 51.88 -7.09 50.77
N THR A 2 50.92 -7.41 49.94
CA THR A 2 50.70 -6.77 48.63
C THR A 2 49.22 -6.40 48.57
N THR A 3 48.99 -5.08 48.55
CA THR A 3 47.66 -4.48 48.49
C THR A 3 47.17 -4.43 47.06
N ALA A 4 46.00 -4.97 46.75
CA ALA A 4 45.30 -4.86 45.50
C ALA A 4 44.57 -3.48 45.38
N PRO A 5 44.40 -2.92 44.17
CA PRO A 5 43.67 -1.69 43.99
C PRO A 5 42.16 -1.90 43.87
N LYS A 6 41.40 -0.96 44.42
CA LYS A 6 39.94 -0.91 44.38
C LYS A 6 39.44 -0.54 42.98
N SER A 7 38.53 -1.34 42.43
CA SER A 7 37.76 -1.03 41.22
C SER A 7 36.70 0.02 41.52
N GLY A 8 36.77 1.16 40.85
CA GLY A 8 35.70 2.16 40.83
C GLY A 8 34.54 1.73 39.94
N ILE A 9 33.33 1.72 40.48
CA ILE A 9 32.08 1.51 39.75
C ILE A 9 31.71 2.85 39.12
N ILE A 10 31.64 2.91 37.81
CA ILE A 10 31.06 4.03 37.08
C ILE A 10 29.54 3.74 37.00
N GLU A 11 28.76 4.48 37.77
CA GLU A 11 27.30 4.56 37.59
C GLU A 11 27.01 5.32 36.30
N SER A 12 26.52 4.58 35.28
CA SER A 12 25.92 5.17 34.10
C SER A 12 24.50 5.62 34.46
N ALA A 13 24.28 6.93 34.43
CA ALA A 13 22.96 7.53 34.57
C ALA A 13 22.10 7.10 33.38
N VAL A 14 21.17 6.16 33.60
CA VAL A 14 20.09 5.81 32.65
C VAL A 14 19.02 6.89 32.78
N THR A 15 18.92 7.76 31.78
CA THR A 15 17.81 8.69 31.65
C THR A 15 16.54 7.90 31.34
N PRO A 16 15.43 8.05 32.08
CA PRO A 16 14.22 7.32 31.80
C PRO A 16 13.61 7.77 30.47
N LEU A 17 13.47 6.84 29.53
CA LEU A 17 12.64 6.99 28.34
C LEU A 17 11.20 7.21 28.82
N TYR A 18 10.66 8.40 28.60
CA TYR A 18 9.23 8.66 28.74
C TYR A 18 8.46 7.84 27.72
N PHE A 19 7.83 6.76 28.17
CA PHE A 19 6.79 6.08 27.43
C PHE A 19 5.59 7.03 27.33
N ILE A 20 5.35 7.59 26.16
CA ILE A 20 4.11 8.29 25.85
C ILE A 20 3.03 7.21 25.81
N SER A 21 1.98 7.36 26.63
CA SER A 21 0.88 6.39 26.71
C SER A 21 0.18 6.27 25.36
N GLY A 22 -0.34 5.07 25.04
CA GLY A 22 -1.05 4.80 23.79
C GLY A 22 -2.19 5.80 23.50
N GLU A 23 -2.78 6.38 24.53
CA GLU A 23 -3.84 7.38 24.44
C GLU A 23 -3.41 8.73 23.83
N GLU A 24 -2.16 9.15 24.03
CA GLU A 24 -1.66 10.38 23.39
C GLU A 24 -1.25 10.14 21.94
N ARG A 25 -0.82 8.94 21.60
CA ARG A 25 -0.59 8.54 20.20
C ARG A 25 -1.89 8.48 19.42
N MET A 26 -2.94 7.91 20.01
CA MET A 26 -4.27 7.77 19.41
C MET A 26 -4.92 9.13 19.10
N LYS A 27 -4.85 10.11 20.01
CA LYS A 27 -5.38 11.46 19.77
C LYS A 27 -4.71 12.18 18.60
N LYS A 28 -3.43 11.88 18.31
CA LYS A 28 -2.70 12.44 17.18
C LYS A 28 -3.09 11.75 15.87
N PHE A 29 -3.34 10.44 15.87
CA PHE A 29 -3.78 9.69 14.67
C PHE A 29 -5.19 10.11 14.22
N ILE A 30 -6.10 10.35 15.14
CA ILE A 30 -7.47 10.81 14.85
C ILE A 30 -7.47 12.19 14.15
N SER A 31 -6.50 13.06 14.46
CA SER A 31 -6.37 14.36 13.78
C SER A 31 -5.91 14.23 12.31
N ILE A 32 -5.15 13.21 11.98
CA ILE A 32 -4.59 12.98 10.63
C ILE A 32 -5.69 12.57 9.65
N LEU A 33 -6.55 11.65 10.03
CA LEU A 33 -7.65 11.19 9.17
C LEU A 33 -8.74 12.27 8.95
N ALA A 34 -9.00 13.11 9.95
CA ALA A 34 -9.95 14.22 9.81
C ALA A 34 -9.45 15.32 8.86
N ALA A 35 -8.13 15.54 8.76
CA ALA A 35 -7.54 16.53 7.86
C ALA A 35 -7.59 16.09 6.38
N ALA A 36 -7.40 14.82 6.09
CA ALA A 36 -7.49 14.29 4.72
C ALA A 36 -8.92 14.42 4.14
N SER A 37 -9.95 14.30 4.99
CA SER A 37 -11.36 14.50 4.59
C SER A 37 -11.73 15.97 4.39
N MET A 38 -11.02 16.92 4.99
CA MET A 38 -11.33 18.37 4.88
C MET A 38 -10.62 19.08 3.72
N LEU A 39 -9.57 18.52 3.13
CA LEU A 39 -8.88 19.14 1.98
C LEU A 39 -9.65 19.04 0.66
N LEU A 40 -10.67 18.20 0.55
CA LEU A 40 -11.49 18.06 -0.67
C LEU A 40 -12.68 19.04 -0.76
N THR A 41 -12.94 19.90 0.24
CA THR A 41 -14.13 20.77 0.25
C THR A 41 -13.85 22.27 0.23
N MET A 42 -12.62 22.74 0.08
CA MET A 42 -12.29 24.17 0.09
C MET A 42 -11.71 24.73 -1.20
N THR A 43 -12.29 24.36 -2.35
CA THR A 43 -12.02 25.07 -3.61
C THR A 43 -13.32 25.51 -4.28
N ALA A 44 -14.18 26.21 -3.52
CA ALA A 44 -15.22 27.03 -4.11
C ALA A 44 -15.65 28.11 -3.10
N CYS A 45 -15.40 29.36 -3.43
CA CYS A 45 -15.89 30.62 -2.91
C CYS A 45 -14.84 31.50 -2.20
N SER A 46 -14.22 32.36 -2.97
CA SER A 46 -14.00 33.76 -2.56
C SER A 46 -13.80 34.63 -3.81
N GLY A 47 -14.87 35.21 -4.29
CA GLY A 47 -14.88 36.31 -5.22
C GLY A 47 -15.67 37.45 -4.59
N ASN A 48 -15.02 38.57 -4.39
CA ASN A 48 -15.66 39.88 -4.18
C ASN A 48 -14.73 40.89 -4.88
N GLY A 49 -15.09 41.48 -5.92
CA GLY A 49 -16.03 42.53 -6.24
C GLY A 49 -15.33 43.87 -6.33
N THR A 50 -15.22 44.40 -7.53
CA THR A 50 -15.58 45.80 -7.79
C THR A 50 -15.55 46.10 -9.30
N SER A 51 -16.65 46.62 -9.74
CA SER A 51 -17.10 47.35 -10.92
C SER A 51 -16.06 48.02 -11.84
N SER A 52 -16.22 47.91 -13.19
CA SER A 52 -16.84 48.96 -13.99
C SER A 52 -16.71 48.68 -15.49
N SER A 53 -17.81 49.01 -16.21
CA SER A 53 -17.98 49.43 -17.60
C SER A 53 -17.77 48.43 -18.73
N ALA A 54 -18.90 48.14 -19.37
CA ALA A 54 -19.03 47.66 -20.75
C ALA A 54 -18.67 48.77 -21.77
N PRO A 55 -18.50 48.46 -23.09
CA PRO A 55 -19.66 48.43 -23.96
C PRO A 55 -19.70 47.28 -25.00
N GLU A 56 -20.91 47.15 -25.48
CA GLU A 56 -21.58 46.43 -26.53
C GLU A 56 -20.89 46.14 -27.88
N SER A 57 -21.53 45.15 -28.47
CA SER A 57 -21.87 44.87 -29.88
C SER A 57 -20.94 43.87 -30.58
N THR A 58 -21.40 42.89 -31.33
CA THR A 58 -22.55 42.70 -32.21
C THR A 58 -22.69 41.21 -32.55
N ALA A 59 -23.91 40.80 -32.81
CA ALA A 59 -24.33 39.48 -33.28
C ALA A 59 -23.90 39.21 -34.73
N SER A 60 -23.73 37.93 -35.09
CA SER A 60 -24.19 37.44 -36.40
C SER A 60 -24.47 35.95 -36.35
N GLU A 61 -25.72 35.64 -36.68
CA GLU A 61 -26.29 34.33 -37.01
C GLU A 61 -25.72 33.77 -38.31
N SER A 62 -25.80 32.44 -38.48
CA SER A 62 -26.16 31.77 -39.73
C SER A 62 -25.65 30.30 -39.64
N SER A 63 -26.38 29.34 -39.67
CA SER A 63 -27.50 28.70 -40.38
C SER A 63 -27.08 27.28 -40.73
N ALA A 64 -27.93 26.35 -40.37
CA ALA A 64 -27.92 24.96 -40.84
C ALA A 64 -28.28 24.87 -42.33
N PRO A 65 -28.06 23.72 -42.98
CA PRO A 65 -29.17 23.15 -43.72
C PRO A 65 -29.41 21.65 -43.44
N GLU A 66 -30.70 21.36 -43.45
CA GLU A 66 -31.37 20.10 -43.52
C GLU A 66 -31.26 19.40 -44.88
N SER A 67 -31.77 18.14 -44.84
CA SER A 67 -32.44 17.42 -45.91
C SER A 67 -31.55 16.45 -46.73
N SER A 68 -31.88 15.25 -47.05
CA SER A 68 -33.09 14.48 -47.36
C SER A 68 -32.55 13.16 -47.97
N ALA A 69 -33.11 12.04 -48.02
CA ALA A 69 -34.41 11.49 -48.16
C ALA A 69 -34.33 9.93 -48.12
N ALA A 70 -35.44 9.36 -47.84
CA ALA A 70 -35.79 7.96 -47.78
C ALA A 70 -35.60 7.17 -49.08
N GLN A 71 -35.38 5.86 -48.94
CA GLN A 71 -35.95 4.86 -49.84
C GLN A 71 -36.35 3.59 -49.06
N THR A 72 -37.62 3.29 -49.17
CA THR A 72 -38.35 2.10 -48.78
C THR A 72 -38.02 0.94 -49.70
N ALA A 73 -37.91 -0.28 -49.10
CA ALA A 73 -38.25 -1.52 -49.81
C ALA A 73 -38.89 -2.48 -48.86
N GLU A 74 -40.04 -2.94 -49.27
CA GLU A 74 -41.00 -3.84 -48.61
C GLU A 74 -40.57 -5.30 -48.59
N VAL A 75 -40.97 -5.97 -47.49
CA VAL A 75 -41.73 -7.23 -47.40
C VAL A 75 -41.02 -8.56 -47.67
N THR A 76 -40.98 -9.41 -46.67
CA THR A 76 -41.87 -10.60 -46.63
C THR A 76 -41.94 -11.15 -45.21
N ALA A 77 -43.17 -11.34 -44.75
CA ALA A 77 -43.49 -12.07 -43.54
C ALA A 77 -43.30 -13.58 -43.78
N ASP A 78 -42.74 -14.31 -42.81
CA ASP A 78 -43.23 -15.63 -42.50
C ASP A 78 -42.83 -16.13 -41.09
N SER A 79 -43.83 -16.61 -40.42
CA SER A 79 -43.94 -17.63 -39.37
C SER A 79 -43.40 -17.34 -37.96
N PRO A 80 -44.22 -17.59 -36.93
CA PRO A 80 -43.93 -17.28 -35.53
C PRO A 80 -42.98 -18.31 -34.90
N ALA A 81 -41.93 -17.80 -34.26
CA ALA A 81 -41.13 -18.59 -33.33
C ALA A 81 -41.97 -18.98 -32.09
N PRO A 82 -41.74 -20.17 -31.51
CA PRO A 82 -42.49 -20.63 -30.34
C PRO A 82 -42.18 -19.71 -29.14
N ALA A 83 -43.23 -19.35 -28.44
CA ALA A 83 -43.19 -18.62 -27.20
C ALA A 83 -42.25 -19.34 -26.20
N GLN A 84 -41.15 -18.72 -25.84
CA GLN A 84 -40.42 -19.08 -24.64
C GLN A 84 -41.33 -18.73 -23.45
N THR A 85 -41.84 -19.76 -22.80
CA THR A 85 -42.41 -19.65 -21.46
C THR A 85 -41.32 -19.06 -20.56
N ALA A 86 -41.55 -17.83 -20.09
CA ALA A 86 -40.76 -17.28 -19.00
C ALA A 86 -40.91 -18.24 -17.81
N GLU A 87 -39.86 -18.93 -17.46
CA GLU A 87 -39.77 -19.62 -16.18
C GLU A 87 -39.96 -18.54 -15.12
N ALA A 88 -40.93 -18.76 -14.24
CA ALA A 88 -41.08 -17.96 -13.04
C ALA A 88 -39.76 -18.01 -12.23
N PRO A 89 -39.37 -16.91 -11.58
CA PRO A 89 -38.17 -16.93 -10.75
C PRO A 89 -38.32 -18.08 -9.75
N THR A 90 -37.45 -19.07 -9.85
CA THR A 90 -37.28 -20.08 -8.80
C THR A 90 -37.05 -19.33 -7.51
N ALA A 91 -37.94 -19.51 -6.51
CA ALA A 91 -37.74 -19.01 -5.19
C ALA A 91 -36.32 -19.40 -4.75
N GLU A 92 -35.49 -18.43 -4.40
CA GLU A 92 -34.19 -18.67 -3.77
C GLU A 92 -34.46 -19.60 -2.59
N ALA A 93 -33.80 -20.77 -2.57
CA ALA A 93 -33.88 -21.66 -1.42
C ALA A 93 -33.44 -20.84 -0.21
N ASP A 94 -34.24 -20.84 0.88
CA ASP A 94 -33.89 -20.16 2.12
C ASP A 94 -32.45 -20.56 2.53
N ASP A 95 -31.51 -19.62 2.43
CA ASP A 95 -30.14 -19.79 2.86
C ASP A 95 -30.11 -19.77 4.39
N ASN A 96 -30.15 -20.97 5.01
CA ASN A 96 -30.19 -21.14 6.45
C ASN A 96 -28.80 -20.93 7.15
N ARG A 97 -27.78 -20.50 6.40
CA ARG A 97 -26.47 -20.16 6.99
C ARG A 97 -26.61 -18.94 7.93
N SER A 98 -25.79 -18.90 8.95
CA SER A 98 -25.70 -17.75 9.86
C SER A 98 -25.20 -16.50 9.09
N ASP A 99 -25.47 -15.31 9.61
CA ASP A 99 -24.97 -14.07 9.02
C ASP A 99 -23.42 -14.05 8.99
N TYR A 100 -22.78 -14.65 9.98
CA TYR A 100 -21.33 -14.81 10.01
C TYR A 100 -20.80 -15.68 8.86
N GLU A 101 -21.43 -16.82 8.57
CA GLU A 101 -21.06 -17.67 7.44
C GLU A 101 -21.29 -16.99 6.10
N LYS A 102 -22.33 -16.18 5.99
CA LYS A 102 -22.59 -15.36 4.80
C LYS A 102 -21.55 -14.25 4.64
N MET A 103 -21.15 -13.62 5.75
CA MET A 103 -20.07 -12.63 5.77
C MET A 103 -18.75 -13.23 5.30
N ILE A 104 -18.39 -14.43 5.78
CA ILE A 104 -17.19 -15.14 5.35
C ILE A 104 -17.25 -15.44 3.84
N ASP A 105 -18.38 -15.91 3.33
CA ASP A 105 -18.53 -16.21 1.91
C ASP A 105 -18.36 -14.96 1.02
N ARG A 106 -18.94 -13.82 1.42
CA ARG A 106 -18.81 -12.55 0.70
C ARG A 106 -17.40 -11.98 0.69
N SER A 107 -16.57 -12.35 1.68
CA SER A 107 -15.19 -11.87 1.74
C SER A 107 -14.33 -12.31 0.56
N LEU A 108 -14.66 -13.42 -0.07
CA LEU A 108 -13.91 -13.97 -1.19
C LEU A 108 -14.48 -13.46 -2.52
N LEU A 109 -13.90 -12.36 -3.04
CA LEU A 109 -14.32 -11.79 -4.32
C LEU A 109 -13.93 -12.69 -5.50
N SER A 110 -12.78 -13.35 -5.42
CA SER A 110 -12.26 -14.24 -6.44
C SER A 110 -11.26 -15.22 -5.86
N THR A 111 -11.29 -16.47 -6.30
CA THR A 111 -10.21 -17.43 -6.07
C THR A 111 -9.03 -17.22 -7.01
N GLY A 112 -9.22 -16.43 -8.05
CA GLY A 112 -8.26 -16.24 -9.12
C GLY A 112 -7.86 -17.53 -9.83
N ASP A 113 -6.74 -17.47 -10.52
CA ASP A 113 -6.01 -18.66 -11.00
C ASP A 113 -5.38 -19.35 -9.79
N MET A 114 -5.81 -20.55 -9.50
CA MET A 114 -5.38 -21.29 -8.31
C MET A 114 -4.01 -21.94 -8.46
N THR A 115 -3.41 -21.95 -9.67
CA THR A 115 -2.19 -22.73 -9.97
C THR A 115 -1.08 -22.48 -8.97
N ARG A 116 -0.71 -21.21 -8.75
CA ARG A 116 0.40 -20.85 -7.83
C ARG A 116 0.13 -21.29 -6.39
N MET A 117 -1.08 -21.07 -5.86
CA MET A 117 -1.43 -21.51 -4.51
C MET A 117 -1.54 -23.03 -4.41
N ALA A 118 -2.03 -23.67 -5.46
CA ALA A 118 -2.09 -25.12 -5.55
C ALA A 118 -0.68 -25.74 -5.53
N ASP A 119 0.28 -25.15 -6.22
CA ASP A 119 1.68 -25.59 -6.19
C ASP A 119 2.30 -25.45 -4.80
N VAL A 120 2.02 -24.35 -4.10
CA VAL A 120 2.47 -24.17 -2.70
C VAL A 120 1.85 -25.23 -1.80
N PHE A 121 0.56 -25.56 -1.93
CA PHE A 121 -0.06 -26.60 -1.14
C PHE A 121 0.48 -28.00 -1.49
N GLN A 122 0.79 -28.27 -2.76
CA GLN A 122 1.46 -29.50 -3.17
C GLN A 122 2.87 -29.60 -2.57
N LYS A 123 3.64 -28.52 -2.58
CA LYS A 123 4.96 -28.42 -1.93
C LYS A 123 4.85 -28.81 -0.45
N ALA A 124 3.87 -28.21 0.28
CA ALA A 124 3.64 -28.53 1.68
C ALA A 124 3.22 -29.99 1.92
N GLN A 125 2.33 -30.54 1.08
CA GLN A 125 1.90 -31.93 1.15
C GLN A 125 3.07 -32.91 0.88
N ASN A 126 4.06 -32.51 0.12
CA ASN A 126 5.29 -33.25 -0.13
C ASN A 126 6.31 -33.16 1.02
N GLY A 127 6.02 -32.39 2.08
CA GLY A 127 6.87 -32.25 3.26
C GLY A 127 7.93 -31.18 3.14
N GLU A 128 7.74 -30.20 2.27
CA GLU A 128 8.64 -29.06 2.09
C GLU A 128 8.16 -27.84 2.89
N ASP A 129 9.09 -27.12 3.51
CA ASP A 129 8.81 -25.92 4.28
C ASP A 129 8.26 -24.79 3.41
N ILE A 130 7.41 -23.92 3.97
CA ILE A 130 6.77 -22.79 3.30
C ILE A 130 7.15 -21.49 4.02
N THR A 131 7.40 -20.44 3.23
CA THR A 131 7.52 -19.07 3.72
C THR A 131 6.32 -18.24 3.21
N VAL A 132 5.59 -17.61 4.13
CA VAL A 132 4.50 -16.67 3.82
C VAL A 132 4.88 -15.28 4.29
N ALA A 133 4.81 -14.30 3.39
CA ALA A 133 5.08 -12.90 3.70
C ALA A 133 3.80 -12.06 3.60
N TYR A 134 3.75 -11.01 4.42
CA TYR A 134 2.65 -10.06 4.47
C TYR A 134 3.23 -8.66 4.33
N ILE A 135 2.87 -7.95 3.26
CA ILE A 135 3.30 -6.56 3.04
C ILE A 135 2.11 -5.62 3.10
N GLY A 136 2.25 -4.54 3.87
CA GLY A 136 1.15 -3.60 4.08
C GLY A 136 1.48 -2.48 5.03
N GLY A 137 0.43 -1.83 5.52
CA GLY A 137 0.49 -0.73 6.47
C GLY A 137 0.40 -1.19 7.95
N SER A 138 -0.27 -0.37 8.78
CA SER A 138 -0.44 -0.62 10.21
C SER A 138 -1.32 -1.84 10.53
N ILE A 139 -2.28 -2.16 9.67
CA ILE A 139 -3.13 -3.33 9.83
C ILE A 139 -2.29 -4.60 9.68
N THR A 140 -1.41 -4.65 8.67
CA THR A 140 -0.46 -5.74 8.47
C THR A 140 0.57 -5.81 9.60
N GLU A 141 1.10 -4.67 10.07
CA GLU A 141 2.01 -4.61 11.24
C GLU A 141 1.38 -5.18 12.50
N GLY A 142 0.05 -5.09 12.63
CA GLY A 142 -0.72 -5.57 13.78
C GLY A 142 -0.94 -4.50 14.84
N TYR A 143 -1.02 -3.23 14.44
CA TYR A 143 -1.33 -2.14 15.35
C TYR A 143 -2.69 -2.37 16.06
N ASN A 144 -2.74 -2.18 17.37
CA ASN A 144 -3.88 -2.43 18.28
C ASN A 144 -4.30 -3.90 18.50
N ALA A 145 -3.72 -4.87 17.80
CA ALA A 145 -4.12 -6.29 17.90
C ALA A 145 -3.38 -7.08 19.00
N GLY A 146 -2.50 -6.44 19.76
CA GLY A 146 -1.62 -7.17 20.69
C GLY A 146 -0.46 -7.88 19.97
N THR A 147 0.27 -8.73 20.68
CA THR A 147 1.51 -9.34 20.16
C THR A 147 1.29 -10.65 19.40
N THR A 148 0.10 -11.23 19.44
CA THR A 148 -0.18 -12.58 18.90
C THR A 148 -1.50 -12.69 18.14
N GLU A 149 -2.31 -11.65 18.10
CA GLU A 149 -3.69 -11.68 17.61
C GLU A 149 -3.86 -10.92 16.28
N PHE A 150 -2.78 -10.47 15.64
CA PHE A 150 -2.83 -9.81 14.34
C PHE A 150 -2.85 -10.81 13.18
N TYR A 151 -3.55 -10.47 12.11
CA TYR A 151 -3.88 -11.42 11.03
C TYR A 151 -2.65 -12.07 10.40
N ALA A 152 -1.55 -11.36 10.20
CA ALA A 152 -0.34 -11.94 9.60
C ALA A 152 0.22 -13.11 10.45
N LYS A 153 0.13 -13.01 11.78
CA LYS A 153 0.50 -14.11 12.67
C LYS A 153 -0.55 -15.22 12.64
N THR A 154 -1.83 -14.88 12.79
CA THR A 154 -2.89 -15.89 12.90
C THR A 154 -3.12 -16.64 11.59
N CYS A 155 -2.93 -16.01 10.43
CA CYS A 155 -2.92 -16.68 9.13
C CYS A 155 -1.69 -17.61 8.95
N THR A 156 -0.52 -17.22 9.48
CA THR A 156 0.65 -18.12 9.51
C THR A 156 0.38 -19.34 10.37
N ASP A 157 -0.20 -19.15 11.56
CA ASP A 157 -0.57 -20.25 12.46
C ASP A 157 -1.67 -21.15 11.86
N LEU A 158 -2.62 -20.56 11.14
CA LEU A 158 -3.64 -21.27 10.39
C LEU A 158 -3.00 -22.17 9.32
N LEU A 159 -2.11 -21.62 8.49
CA LEU A 159 -1.40 -22.39 7.47
C LEU A 159 -0.56 -23.51 8.07
N GLN A 160 0.14 -23.24 9.19
CA GLN A 160 0.85 -24.28 9.96
C GLN A 160 -0.10 -25.38 10.46
N SER A 161 -1.35 -25.05 10.80
CA SER A 161 -2.32 -26.05 11.27
C SER A 161 -2.80 -27.00 10.16
N TYR A 162 -2.84 -26.53 8.92
CA TYR A 162 -3.13 -27.36 7.74
C TYR A 162 -1.97 -28.33 7.41
N PHE A 163 -0.75 -27.92 7.71
CA PHE A 163 0.47 -28.68 7.40
C PHE A 163 1.36 -28.83 8.64
N PRO A 164 0.97 -29.69 9.61
CA PRO A 164 1.65 -29.77 10.89
C PRO A 164 3.04 -30.43 10.84
N ASP A 165 3.36 -31.13 9.75
CA ASP A 165 4.60 -31.90 9.59
C ASP A 165 5.75 -31.10 8.93
N ILE A 166 5.50 -29.87 8.53
CA ILE A 166 6.50 -28.94 7.96
C ILE A 166 6.66 -27.70 8.84
N THR A 167 7.62 -26.84 8.48
CA THR A 167 7.74 -25.50 9.08
C THR A 167 7.09 -24.46 8.17
N VAL A 168 6.14 -23.69 8.73
CA VAL A 168 5.60 -22.50 8.07
C VAL A 168 6.22 -21.27 8.71
N THR A 169 7.03 -20.54 7.93
CA THR A 169 7.68 -19.29 8.36
C THR A 169 6.85 -18.09 7.94
N GLY A 170 6.46 -17.25 8.90
CA GLY A 170 5.77 -15.98 8.63
C GLY A 170 6.73 -14.80 8.62
N VAL A 171 6.66 -13.95 7.61
CA VAL A 171 7.42 -12.70 7.48
C VAL A 171 6.43 -11.55 7.49
N ASN A 172 6.41 -10.74 8.55
CA ASN A 172 5.58 -9.55 8.63
C ASN A 172 6.36 -8.32 8.18
N ALA A 173 6.05 -7.82 7.00
CA ALA A 173 6.59 -6.62 6.40
C ALA A 173 5.58 -5.45 6.46
N GLY A 174 4.74 -5.38 7.48
CA GLY A 174 3.87 -4.23 7.76
C GLY A 174 4.65 -3.07 8.36
N ILE A 175 4.40 -1.84 7.88
CA ILE A 175 4.94 -0.61 8.47
C ILE A 175 3.81 0.42 8.58
N SER A 176 3.52 0.84 9.81
CA SER A 176 2.42 1.77 10.11
C SER A 176 2.45 3.05 9.28
N GLY A 177 1.29 3.39 8.71
CA GLY A 177 1.08 4.64 7.98
C GLY A 177 1.79 4.72 6.63
N THR A 178 2.19 3.58 6.05
CA THR A 178 2.91 3.57 4.77
C THR A 178 2.05 3.01 3.64
N PRO A 179 2.03 3.68 2.47
CA PRO A 179 1.31 3.25 1.28
C PRO A 179 2.10 2.26 0.43
N SER A 180 1.47 1.77 -0.65
CA SER A 180 2.12 0.90 -1.64
C SER A 180 3.33 1.51 -2.34
N LEU A 181 3.41 2.84 -2.44
CA LEU A 181 4.61 3.57 -2.86
C LEU A 181 5.83 3.09 -2.08
N LEU A 182 5.80 3.27 -0.77
CA LEU A 182 6.88 2.80 0.11
C LEU A 182 6.97 1.27 0.15
N GLY A 183 5.82 0.58 0.02
CA GLY A 183 5.77 -0.89 -0.08
C GLY A 183 6.59 -1.40 -1.25
N ASN A 184 6.43 -0.81 -2.42
CA ASN A 184 7.16 -1.16 -3.64
C ASN A 184 8.68 -0.93 -3.49
N LEU A 185 9.08 0.24 -2.97
CA LEU A 185 10.48 0.59 -2.74
C LEU A 185 11.21 -0.42 -1.83
N ARG A 186 10.54 -0.94 -0.81
CA ARG A 186 11.13 -1.86 0.19
C ARG A 186 10.85 -3.35 -0.08
N LEU A 187 10.17 -3.68 -1.20
CA LEU A 187 9.73 -5.04 -1.52
C LEU A 187 10.89 -6.04 -1.56
N GLU A 188 11.98 -5.69 -2.23
CA GLU A 188 13.18 -6.52 -2.32
C GLU A 188 13.77 -6.82 -0.94
N ARG A 189 13.94 -5.77 -0.11
CA ARG A 189 14.55 -5.86 1.22
C ARG A 189 13.68 -6.63 2.22
N ASP A 190 12.38 -6.32 2.28
CA ASP A 190 11.51 -6.74 3.37
C ASP A 190 10.73 -8.04 3.07
N VAL A 191 10.59 -8.39 1.80
CA VAL A 191 9.78 -9.53 1.34
C VAL A 191 10.61 -10.51 0.52
N LEU A 192 11.15 -10.08 -0.63
CA LEU A 192 11.82 -10.99 -1.57
C LEU A 192 13.10 -11.60 -1.00
N SER A 193 13.80 -10.90 -0.11
CA SER A 193 14.99 -11.43 0.59
C SER A 193 14.69 -12.67 1.45
N ALA A 194 13.43 -12.91 1.81
CA ALA A 194 12.99 -14.10 2.55
C ALA A 194 12.59 -15.27 1.64
N ASP A 195 12.69 -15.12 0.33
CA ASP A 195 12.28 -16.12 -0.67
C ASP A 195 10.87 -16.70 -0.42
N PRO A 196 9.81 -15.87 -0.36
CA PRO A 196 8.48 -16.30 0.01
C PRO A 196 7.82 -17.21 -1.03
N ASP A 197 6.98 -18.14 -0.58
CA ASP A 197 6.09 -18.95 -1.41
C ASP A 197 4.74 -18.26 -1.61
N ILE A 198 4.28 -17.52 -0.57
CA ILE A 198 3.02 -16.78 -0.58
C ILE A 198 3.29 -15.33 -0.16
N VAL A 199 2.65 -14.38 -0.81
CA VAL A 199 2.67 -12.96 -0.41
C VAL A 199 1.25 -12.40 -0.36
N PHE A 200 0.85 -11.92 0.83
CA PHE A 200 -0.36 -11.10 1.00
C PHE A 200 -0.02 -9.63 0.82
N VAL A 201 -0.81 -8.91 0.01
CA VAL A 201 -0.61 -7.49 -0.28
C VAL A 201 -1.80 -6.69 0.24
N GLU A 202 -1.56 -5.80 1.24
CA GLU A 202 -2.60 -5.05 1.95
C GLU A 202 -2.22 -3.55 2.02
N PHE A 203 -2.83 -2.69 1.20
CA PHE A 203 -2.64 -1.25 1.19
C PHE A 203 -3.94 -0.48 0.95
N ALA A 204 -5.08 -1.15 0.96
CA ALA A 204 -6.35 -0.59 0.50
C ALA A 204 -6.81 0.65 1.28
N VAL A 205 -6.39 0.81 2.55
CA VAL A 205 -6.71 1.99 3.38
C VAL A 205 -5.55 3.01 3.46
N ASN A 206 -4.36 2.63 3.01
CA ASN A 206 -3.18 3.49 3.06
C ASN A 206 -2.94 4.25 1.76
N ASP A 207 -3.38 3.70 0.64
CA ASP A 207 -3.22 4.29 -0.68
C ASP A 207 -4.25 5.39 -0.95
N GLY A 208 -3.88 6.28 -1.88
CA GLY A 208 -4.77 7.27 -2.47
C GLY A 208 -5.32 6.83 -3.82
N GLN A 209 -6.11 7.72 -4.45
CA GLN A 209 -6.75 7.47 -5.74
C GLN A 209 -5.96 8.04 -6.93
N THR A 210 -4.77 8.63 -6.68
CA THR A 210 -3.96 9.24 -7.75
C THR A 210 -3.23 8.18 -8.58
N ALA A 211 -2.70 8.59 -9.73
CA ALA A 211 -2.00 7.67 -10.64
C ALA A 211 -0.75 7.04 -9.99
N GLU A 212 -0.04 7.78 -9.16
CA GLU A 212 1.18 7.29 -8.50
C GLU A 212 0.89 6.06 -7.64
N TYR A 213 -0.16 6.09 -6.80
CA TYR A 213 -0.55 4.94 -5.98
C TYR A 213 -0.97 3.74 -6.82
N LYS A 214 -1.78 3.96 -7.85
CA LYS A 214 -2.22 2.90 -8.78
C LYS A 214 -1.04 2.25 -9.49
N ASN A 215 -0.12 3.06 -9.98
CA ASN A 215 1.10 2.61 -10.65
C ASN A 215 2.01 1.83 -9.69
N ALA A 216 2.19 2.31 -8.46
CA ALA A 216 3.05 1.65 -7.47
C ALA A 216 2.47 0.30 -7.02
N TYR A 217 1.16 0.26 -6.71
CA TYR A 217 0.50 -0.97 -6.33
C TYR A 217 0.56 -2.03 -7.44
N GLU A 218 0.26 -1.64 -8.69
CA GLU A 218 0.36 -2.56 -9.83
C GLU A 218 1.80 -3.01 -10.08
N SER A 219 2.79 -2.09 -9.98
CA SER A 219 4.21 -2.43 -10.16
C SER A 219 4.69 -3.41 -9.11
N LEU A 220 4.27 -3.25 -7.83
CA LEU A 220 4.55 -4.18 -6.75
C LEU A 220 3.99 -5.58 -7.07
N VAL A 221 2.72 -5.66 -7.45
CA VAL A 221 2.07 -6.93 -7.84
C VAL A 221 2.80 -7.58 -9.02
N ARG A 222 3.09 -6.82 -10.07
CA ARG A 222 3.82 -7.33 -11.25
C ARG A 222 5.23 -7.80 -10.90
N THR A 223 5.94 -7.08 -10.03
CA THR A 223 7.26 -7.50 -9.56
C THR A 223 7.19 -8.86 -8.87
N LEU A 224 6.20 -9.09 -8.00
CA LEU A 224 5.99 -10.40 -7.37
C LEU A 224 5.69 -11.51 -8.38
N LEU A 225 4.86 -11.23 -9.38
CA LEU A 225 4.43 -12.23 -10.38
C LEU A 225 5.52 -12.61 -11.38
N THR A 226 6.54 -11.76 -11.56
CA THR A 226 7.65 -11.96 -12.52
C THR A 226 8.90 -12.51 -11.88
N GLN A 227 8.91 -12.80 -10.58
CA GLN A 227 10.05 -13.45 -9.94
C GLN A 227 10.33 -14.84 -10.56
N ASP A 228 11.57 -15.32 -10.46
CA ASP A 228 11.95 -16.65 -10.92
C ASP A 228 11.13 -17.74 -10.21
N LYS A 229 10.90 -17.58 -8.91
CA LYS A 229 10.01 -18.41 -8.11
C LYS A 229 8.54 -18.05 -8.36
N ASP A 230 7.68 -19.06 -8.44
CA ASP A 230 6.25 -18.90 -8.65
C ASP A 230 5.53 -18.52 -7.34
N ILE A 231 5.60 -17.23 -6.98
CA ILE A 231 4.99 -16.70 -5.77
C ILE A 231 3.47 -16.68 -5.92
N ALA A 232 2.73 -17.25 -4.96
CA ALA A 232 1.28 -17.10 -4.84
C ALA A 232 0.96 -15.73 -4.21
N VAL A 233 0.40 -14.81 -5.00
CA VAL A 233 0.04 -13.45 -4.57
C VAL A 233 -1.44 -13.39 -4.23
N VAL A 234 -1.77 -12.91 -3.02
CA VAL A 234 -3.15 -12.74 -2.53
C VAL A 234 -3.38 -11.26 -2.22
N LEU A 235 -4.43 -10.68 -2.79
CA LEU A 235 -4.79 -9.29 -2.54
C LEU A 235 -5.81 -9.22 -1.39
N LEU A 236 -5.50 -8.41 -0.37
CA LEU A 236 -6.37 -8.19 0.80
C LEU A 236 -6.82 -6.74 0.83
N PHE A 237 -8.14 -6.51 0.76
CA PHE A 237 -8.74 -5.18 0.74
C PHE A 237 -9.38 -4.87 2.08
N THR A 238 -8.74 -4.03 2.85
CA THR A 238 -9.23 -3.51 4.13
C THR A 238 -10.10 -2.26 3.92
N VAL A 239 -10.78 -1.81 4.99
CA VAL A 239 -11.70 -0.68 4.97
C VAL A 239 -11.58 0.15 6.24
N LEU A 240 -11.82 1.47 6.18
CA LEU A 240 -11.94 2.37 7.33
C LEU A 240 -13.40 2.48 7.80
N ASP A 241 -13.62 3.01 9.01
CA ASP A 241 -14.95 3.36 9.57
C ASP A 241 -15.77 4.25 8.62
N SER A 242 -15.11 5.09 7.85
CA SER A 242 -15.76 5.94 6.85
C SER A 242 -16.22 5.21 5.58
N GLY A 243 -15.98 3.92 5.45
CA GLY A 243 -16.15 3.15 4.21
C GLY A 243 -15.02 3.36 3.19
N TYR A 244 -13.97 4.12 3.52
CA TYR A 244 -12.86 4.34 2.58
C TYR A 244 -12.06 3.06 2.35
N THR A 245 -11.85 2.77 1.08
CA THR A 245 -10.97 1.71 0.58
C THR A 245 -10.52 2.03 -0.85
N CYS A 246 -9.38 1.52 -1.25
CA CYS A 246 -8.89 1.56 -2.63
C CYS A 246 -9.25 0.29 -3.42
N GLN A 247 -10.13 -0.55 -2.92
CA GLN A 247 -10.54 -1.82 -3.53
C GLN A 247 -10.94 -1.67 -5.01
N GLU A 248 -11.65 -0.57 -5.39
CA GLU A 248 -12.17 -0.40 -6.75
C GLU A 248 -11.08 -0.50 -7.83
N HIS A 249 -9.96 0.17 -7.66
CA HIS A 249 -8.87 0.09 -8.65
C HIS A 249 -7.93 -1.08 -8.41
N MET A 250 -7.78 -1.54 -7.16
CA MET A 250 -6.95 -2.70 -6.84
C MET A 250 -7.58 -4.00 -7.32
N SER A 251 -8.92 -4.13 -7.31
CA SER A 251 -9.61 -5.30 -7.86
C SER A 251 -9.46 -5.40 -9.37
N GLN A 252 -9.41 -4.28 -10.12
CA GLN A 252 -9.11 -4.29 -11.56
C GLN A 252 -7.74 -4.92 -11.85
N ILE A 253 -6.75 -4.67 -10.98
CA ILE A 253 -5.42 -5.29 -11.07
C ILE A 253 -5.54 -6.79 -10.78
N GLY A 254 -6.25 -7.17 -9.71
CA GLY A 254 -6.50 -8.57 -9.36
C GLY A 254 -7.21 -9.35 -10.49
N GLU A 255 -8.23 -8.76 -11.09
CA GLU A 255 -8.95 -9.34 -12.25
C GLU A 255 -8.03 -9.50 -13.46
N ASN A 256 -7.23 -8.47 -13.78
CA ASN A 256 -6.33 -8.48 -14.94
C ASN A 256 -5.28 -9.60 -14.87
N TYR A 257 -4.79 -9.90 -13.66
CA TYR A 257 -3.77 -10.93 -13.44
C TYR A 257 -4.34 -12.25 -12.91
N GLY A 258 -5.67 -12.36 -12.81
CA GLY A 258 -6.32 -13.57 -12.31
C GLY A 258 -5.92 -13.90 -10.87
N LEU A 259 -5.83 -12.92 -9.97
CA LEU A 259 -5.39 -13.13 -8.59
C LEU A 259 -6.54 -13.39 -7.62
N PRO A 260 -6.30 -14.16 -6.55
CA PRO A 260 -7.25 -14.27 -5.45
C PRO A 260 -7.40 -12.91 -4.74
N MET A 261 -8.64 -12.55 -4.42
CA MET A 261 -9.01 -11.29 -3.82
C MET A 261 -9.92 -11.50 -2.62
N ILE A 262 -9.52 -10.98 -1.47
CA ILE A 262 -10.24 -11.04 -0.19
C ILE A 262 -10.62 -9.63 0.23
N SER A 263 -11.92 -9.40 0.51
CA SER A 263 -12.48 -8.08 0.84
C SER A 263 -13.04 -8.05 2.26
N VAL A 264 -12.49 -7.17 3.07
CA VAL A 264 -13.11 -6.77 4.36
C VAL A 264 -14.26 -5.80 4.12
N HIS A 265 -14.18 -4.95 3.10
CA HIS A 265 -15.25 -4.03 2.74
C HIS A 265 -16.56 -4.77 2.43
N ASP A 266 -16.55 -5.69 1.47
CA ASP A 266 -17.77 -6.37 1.01
C ASP A 266 -18.26 -7.43 2.02
N SER A 267 -17.50 -7.68 3.07
CA SER A 267 -17.87 -8.58 4.16
C SER A 267 -18.27 -7.82 5.43
N VAL A 268 -17.31 -7.29 6.18
CA VAL A 268 -17.54 -6.64 7.48
C VAL A 268 -18.32 -5.34 7.33
N TYR A 269 -17.96 -4.48 6.38
CA TYR A 269 -18.62 -3.18 6.23
C TYR A 269 -20.06 -3.33 5.77
N GLU A 270 -20.37 -4.34 4.96
CA GLU A 270 -21.76 -4.68 4.60
C GLU A 270 -22.59 -5.12 5.83
N GLU A 271 -22.01 -5.88 6.77
CA GLU A 271 -22.69 -6.24 8.03
C GLU A 271 -23.00 -5.00 8.88
N ILE A 272 -22.08 -4.02 8.87
CA ILE A 272 -22.23 -2.75 9.58
C ILE A 272 -23.35 -1.91 8.94
N GLU A 273 -23.36 -1.75 7.63
CA GLU A 273 -24.40 -1.01 6.91
C GLU A 273 -25.79 -1.66 7.07
N ALA A 274 -25.83 -2.98 7.13
CA ALA A 274 -27.08 -3.72 7.39
C ALA A 274 -27.53 -3.69 8.85
N GLY A 275 -26.73 -3.12 9.77
CA GLY A 275 -27.03 -3.02 11.19
C GLY A 275 -26.96 -4.36 11.93
N ARG A 276 -26.28 -5.36 11.38
CA ARG A 276 -26.05 -6.66 12.02
C ARG A 276 -24.77 -6.68 12.87
N MET A 277 -23.87 -5.73 12.61
CA MET A 277 -22.63 -5.48 13.36
C MET A 277 -22.43 -3.98 13.55
N THR A 278 -21.67 -3.58 14.55
CA THR A 278 -21.19 -2.19 14.69
C THR A 278 -19.70 -2.12 14.35
N TRP A 279 -19.22 -0.93 13.98
CA TRP A 279 -17.79 -0.74 13.76
C TRP A 279 -16.96 -1.10 14.99
N GLN A 280 -17.47 -0.80 16.21
CA GLN A 280 -16.80 -1.09 17.48
C GLN A 280 -16.67 -2.58 17.78
N ASP A 281 -17.46 -3.45 17.14
CA ASP A 281 -17.25 -4.90 17.22
C ASP A 281 -16.00 -5.31 16.46
N TYR A 282 -15.70 -4.63 15.35
CA TYR A 282 -14.56 -4.92 14.47
C TYR A 282 -13.29 -4.16 14.84
N SER A 283 -13.39 -2.92 15.32
CA SER A 283 -12.26 -2.01 15.56
C SER A 283 -12.52 -1.10 16.76
N ASP A 284 -11.47 -0.84 17.56
CA ASP A 284 -11.54 0.08 18.70
C ASP A 284 -11.27 1.54 18.30
N ASP A 285 -10.81 1.79 17.07
CA ASP A 285 -10.59 3.11 16.51
C ASP A 285 -11.18 3.22 15.08
N GLN A 286 -10.81 4.23 14.31
CA GLN A 286 -11.37 4.46 12.96
C GLN A 286 -10.74 3.60 11.86
N SER A 287 -9.69 2.83 12.17
CA SER A 287 -8.82 2.24 11.14
C SER A 287 -8.36 0.82 11.43
N HIS A 288 -8.08 0.48 12.70
CA HIS A 288 -7.32 -0.70 13.04
C HIS A 288 -8.22 -1.79 13.65
N PRO A 289 -8.32 -2.95 12.99
CA PRO A 289 -9.05 -4.08 13.55
C PRO A 289 -8.58 -4.41 14.96
N ASN A 290 -9.50 -4.67 15.86
CA ASN A 290 -9.21 -5.29 17.17
C ASN A 290 -8.96 -6.81 17.00
N ALA A 291 -8.75 -7.55 18.09
CA ALA A 291 -8.51 -8.99 18.03
C ALA A 291 -9.62 -9.75 17.26
N TYR A 292 -10.89 -9.35 17.44
CA TYR A 292 -11.99 -9.95 16.69
C TYR A 292 -11.96 -9.59 15.20
N GLY A 293 -11.65 -8.34 14.86
CA GLY A 293 -11.50 -7.91 13.47
C GLY A 293 -10.35 -8.65 12.74
N HIS A 294 -9.21 -8.83 13.41
CA HIS A 294 -8.12 -9.64 12.86
C HIS A 294 -8.51 -11.12 12.73
N LYS A 295 -9.31 -11.65 13.68
CA LYS A 295 -9.86 -13.01 13.54
C LYS A 295 -10.77 -13.12 12.32
N CYS A 296 -11.62 -12.12 12.03
CA CYS A 296 -12.43 -12.12 10.82
C CYS A 296 -11.56 -12.23 9.57
N ILE A 297 -10.48 -11.45 9.48
CA ILE A 297 -9.54 -11.54 8.35
C ILE A 297 -8.94 -12.95 8.23
N THR A 298 -8.59 -13.58 9.36
CA THR A 298 -8.07 -14.96 9.37
C THR A 298 -9.11 -15.96 8.85
N ASP A 299 -10.38 -15.82 9.25
CA ASP A 299 -11.46 -16.69 8.79
C ASP A 299 -11.76 -16.49 7.29
N PHE A 300 -11.54 -15.27 6.76
CA PHE A 300 -11.66 -14.99 5.31
C PHE A 300 -10.53 -15.67 4.52
N VAL A 301 -9.31 -15.65 5.04
CA VAL A 301 -8.17 -16.38 4.48
C VAL A 301 -8.41 -17.89 4.55
N ASP A 302 -8.97 -18.39 5.67
CA ASP A 302 -9.36 -19.80 5.81
C ASP A 302 -10.38 -20.23 4.76
N ASN A 303 -11.41 -19.40 4.50
CA ASN A 303 -12.38 -19.63 3.45
C ASN A 303 -11.71 -19.79 2.06
N TYR A 304 -10.73 -18.95 1.75
CA TYR A 304 -9.96 -19.09 0.52
C TYR A 304 -9.16 -20.40 0.48
N TYR A 305 -8.44 -20.74 1.55
CA TYR A 305 -7.67 -21.99 1.63
C TYR A 305 -8.56 -23.23 1.49
N GLN A 306 -9.77 -23.22 2.10
CA GLN A 306 -10.74 -24.28 1.97
C GLN A 306 -11.29 -24.47 0.53
N LYS A 307 -11.27 -23.44 -0.31
CA LYS A 307 -11.64 -23.55 -1.72
C LYS A 307 -10.50 -24.14 -2.57
N VAL A 308 -9.24 -23.81 -2.26
CA VAL A 308 -8.09 -24.24 -3.08
C VAL A 308 -7.56 -25.62 -2.66
N LEU A 309 -7.43 -25.90 -1.36
CA LEU A 309 -6.79 -27.09 -0.86
C LEU A 309 -7.41 -28.42 -1.38
N PRO A 310 -8.74 -28.59 -1.45
CA PRO A 310 -9.35 -29.83 -1.95
C PRO A 310 -9.07 -30.11 -3.41
N VAL A 311 -8.77 -29.06 -4.21
CA VAL A 311 -8.55 -29.14 -5.67
C VAL A 311 -7.10 -28.85 -6.05
N ALA A 312 -6.20 -28.75 -5.08
CA ALA A 312 -4.80 -28.38 -5.33
C ALA A 312 -4.10 -29.37 -6.28
N ALA A 313 -4.30 -30.68 -6.12
CA ALA A 313 -3.71 -31.68 -7.01
C ALA A 313 -4.17 -31.59 -8.47
N GLU A 314 -5.35 -31.00 -8.73
CA GLU A 314 -5.92 -30.84 -10.06
C GLU A 314 -5.50 -29.52 -10.72
N ASN A 315 -5.16 -28.50 -9.90
CA ASN A 315 -4.84 -27.15 -10.36
C ASN A 315 -3.33 -26.84 -10.32
N ALA A 316 -2.52 -27.62 -9.62
CA ALA A 316 -1.07 -27.48 -9.64
C ALA A 316 -0.50 -27.74 -11.04
N GLY A 317 0.49 -26.95 -11.46
CA GLY A 317 1.07 -27.11 -12.80
C GLY A 317 1.98 -25.97 -13.22
N GLU A 318 2.24 -25.87 -14.52
CA GLU A 318 3.09 -24.82 -15.06
C GLU A 318 2.41 -23.46 -15.00
N VAL A 319 3.08 -22.50 -14.38
CA VAL A 319 2.62 -21.10 -14.25
C VAL A 319 2.97 -20.32 -15.52
N ASP A 320 1.99 -19.70 -16.15
CA ASP A 320 2.23 -18.75 -17.24
C ASP A 320 2.79 -17.43 -16.67
N LYS A 321 4.04 -17.13 -16.99
CA LYS A 321 4.72 -15.88 -16.59
C LYS A 321 4.52 -14.73 -17.59
N ASN A 322 3.79 -14.96 -18.69
CA ASN A 322 3.47 -13.91 -19.65
C ASN A 322 2.33 -13.06 -19.12
N LEU A 323 2.66 -12.00 -18.40
CA LEU A 323 1.65 -11.10 -17.85
C LEU A 323 0.94 -10.32 -18.95
N PRO A 324 -0.36 -10.06 -18.83
CA PRO A 324 -1.08 -9.14 -19.70
C PRO A 324 -0.48 -7.70 -19.58
N ALA A 325 -0.89 -6.83 -20.51
CA ALA A 325 -0.58 -5.41 -20.39
C ALA A 325 -1.06 -4.86 -19.04
N PRO A 326 -0.34 -3.92 -18.43
CA PRO A 326 -0.77 -3.33 -17.17
C PRO A 326 -2.11 -2.57 -17.34
N VAL A 327 -2.91 -2.56 -16.27
CA VAL A 327 -4.16 -1.77 -16.18
C VAL A 327 -3.81 -0.29 -16.08
N PHE A 328 -2.81 0.04 -15.25
CA PHE A 328 -2.33 1.40 -15.04
C PHE A 328 -0.89 1.56 -15.53
N SER A 329 0.09 0.95 -14.84
CA SER A 329 1.50 1.01 -15.22
C SER A 329 2.35 -0.07 -14.54
N GLY A 330 3.42 -0.52 -15.23
CA GLY A 330 4.54 -1.28 -14.62
C GLY A 330 5.80 -0.45 -14.47
N LYS A 331 5.71 0.88 -14.49
CA LYS A 331 6.86 1.79 -14.53
C LYS A 331 7.79 1.65 -13.32
N TYR A 332 7.25 1.29 -12.17
CA TYR A 332 8.00 1.15 -10.91
C TYR A 332 8.33 -0.30 -10.55
N MET A 333 8.30 -1.20 -11.53
CA MET A 333 8.69 -2.62 -11.32
C MET A 333 10.17 -2.74 -10.95
N ASN A 334 10.48 -3.76 -10.13
CA ASN A 334 11.85 -4.11 -9.76
C ASN A 334 12.65 -2.93 -9.18
N MET A 335 11.98 -2.10 -8.37
CA MET A 335 12.63 -0.95 -7.73
C MET A 335 13.74 -1.44 -6.78
N HIS A 336 14.93 -0.90 -6.95
CA HIS A 336 16.10 -1.21 -6.14
C HIS A 336 16.16 -0.32 -4.90
N TYR A 337 16.43 -0.93 -3.75
CA TYR A 337 16.58 -0.22 -2.47
C TYR A 337 18.01 0.27 -2.27
N MET A 338 18.15 1.55 -1.88
CA MET A 338 19.44 2.16 -1.54
C MET A 338 19.39 2.87 -0.18
N ASP A 339 20.45 2.70 0.61
CA ASP A 339 20.71 3.46 1.83
C ASP A 339 22.23 3.70 2.02
N SER A 340 22.65 4.25 3.16
CA SER A 340 24.06 4.56 3.39
C SER A 340 24.97 3.34 3.53
N ALA A 341 24.42 2.12 3.59
CA ALA A 341 25.22 0.90 3.66
C ALA A 341 25.60 0.38 2.26
N ASN A 342 24.83 0.71 1.22
CA ASN A 342 25.02 0.22 -0.14
C ASN A 342 25.25 1.32 -1.19
N MET A 343 25.10 2.60 -0.85
CA MET A 343 25.44 3.71 -1.74
C MET A 343 26.93 4.06 -1.64
N GLU A 344 27.58 4.15 -2.79
CA GLU A 344 28.97 4.59 -2.91
C GLU A 344 29.05 6.03 -3.45
N ASN A 345 30.18 6.70 -3.18
CA ASN A 345 30.52 8.02 -3.74
C ASN A 345 29.49 9.12 -3.44
N VAL A 346 28.90 9.10 -2.24
CA VAL A 346 28.02 10.17 -1.78
C VAL A 346 28.84 11.29 -1.16
N GLU A 347 28.77 12.49 -1.75
CA GLU A 347 29.38 13.70 -1.21
C GLU A 347 28.46 14.30 -0.13
N LEU A 348 28.97 14.52 1.08
CA LEU A 348 28.22 15.02 2.21
C LEU A 348 28.85 16.33 2.72
N ASP A 349 28.04 17.39 2.81
CA ASP A 349 28.35 18.63 3.50
C ASP A 349 27.28 18.87 4.58
N ASN A 350 27.69 18.87 5.85
CA ASN A 350 26.81 18.96 7.03
C ASN A 350 25.72 17.86 7.14
N PHE A 351 25.73 16.85 6.26
CA PHE A 351 25.02 15.59 6.42
C PHE A 351 25.94 14.54 7.03
N THR A 352 25.39 13.67 7.87
CA THR A 352 26.12 12.53 8.44
C THR A 352 25.30 11.26 8.33
N GLN A 353 25.96 10.12 8.17
CA GLN A 353 25.28 8.82 8.29
C GLN A 353 24.73 8.67 9.71
N TYR A 354 23.53 8.13 9.82
CA TYR A 354 22.83 8.02 11.08
C TYR A 354 21.79 6.88 11.07
N ASP A 355 21.71 6.14 12.16
CA ASP A 355 20.61 5.20 12.41
C ASP A 355 19.35 6.00 12.76
N THR A 356 18.45 6.13 11.79
CA THR A 356 17.48 7.23 11.78
C THR A 356 16.08 6.83 12.19
N HIS A 357 15.71 5.55 12.04
CA HIS A 357 14.33 5.09 12.25
C HIS A 357 14.28 3.57 12.47
N GLY A 358 13.31 3.09 13.26
CA GLY A 358 13.19 1.67 13.60
C GLY A 358 13.16 0.68 12.43
N ASN A 359 12.65 1.11 11.27
CA ASN A 359 12.58 0.29 10.04
C ASN A 359 13.60 0.73 8.97
N PHE A 360 14.38 1.81 9.21
CA PHE A 360 15.37 2.36 8.30
C PHE A 360 16.62 2.75 9.07
N HIS A 361 17.61 1.84 9.13
CA HIS A 361 18.77 1.98 10.01
C HIS A 361 19.91 2.79 9.40
N ASN A 362 20.07 2.78 8.09
CA ASN A 362 21.25 3.32 7.42
C ASN A 362 20.92 4.60 6.63
N GLY A 363 20.32 5.59 7.28
CA GLY A 363 19.99 6.83 6.60
C GLY A 363 21.05 7.93 6.78
N TRP A 364 20.66 9.16 6.48
CA TRP A 364 21.47 10.36 6.65
C TRP A 364 20.70 11.42 7.45
N PHE A 365 21.43 12.17 8.22
CA PHE A 365 20.89 13.20 9.07
C PHE A 365 21.61 14.54 8.86
N TYR A 366 20.83 15.58 8.65
CA TYR A 366 21.28 16.97 8.63
C TYR A 366 20.77 17.71 9.86
N LYS A 367 21.65 18.46 10.51
CA LYS A 367 21.31 19.42 11.56
C LYS A 367 22.40 20.47 11.66
N SER A 368 22.24 21.56 10.92
CA SER A 368 23.17 22.68 10.90
C SER A 368 22.40 23.99 10.72
N THR A 369 23.04 25.11 11.04
CA THR A 369 22.54 26.45 10.72
C THR A 369 23.17 27.02 9.46
N ASP A 370 24.21 26.38 8.93
CA ASP A 370 25.08 26.92 7.88
C ASP A 370 24.71 26.44 6.48
N GLY A 371 23.60 25.69 6.37
CA GLY A 371 23.27 24.99 5.15
C GLY A 371 24.08 23.72 4.98
N GLY A 372 23.85 22.99 3.90
CA GLY A 372 24.57 21.76 3.58
C GLY A 372 23.97 21.02 2.40
N SER A 373 24.65 19.96 1.96
CA SER A 373 24.16 19.16 0.84
C SER A 373 24.55 17.69 0.96
N MET A 374 23.75 16.88 0.31
CA MET A 374 24.02 15.47 -0.02
C MET A 374 23.96 15.35 -1.53
N LYS A 375 25.02 14.84 -2.17
CA LYS A 375 25.12 14.75 -3.62
C LYS A 375 25.68 13.41 -4.06
N PHE A 376 25.08 12.87 -5.12
CA PHE A 376 25.49 11.61 -5.75
C PHE A 376 25.10 11.59 -7.22
N THR A 377 25.62 10.61 -7.97
CA THR A 377 25.27 10.35 -9.37
C THR A 377 24.68 8.96 -9.48
N LEU A 378 23.59 8.83 -10.23
CA LEU A 378 22.87 7.58 -10.43
C LEU A 378 22.34 7.50 -11.85
N ASN A 379 22.38 6.30 -12.46
CA ASN A 379 21.66 6.02 -13.70
C ASN A 379 20.30 5.43 -13.35
N CYS A 380 19.24 6.15 -13.67
CA CYS A 380 17.86 5.73 -13.36
C CYS A 380 16.85 6.41 -14.29
N SER A 381 15.67 5.80 -14.39
CA SER A 381 14.46 6.43 -14.96
C SER A 381 13.54 6.95 -13.85
N VAL A 382 13.56 6.30 -12.69
CA VAL A 382 12.78 6.69 -11.51
C VAL A 382 13.69 6.78 -10.30
N LEU A 383 13.54 7.83 -9.50
CA LEU A 383 14.18 7.97 -8.20
C LEU A 383 13.17 8.46 -7.18
N GLU A 384 12.95 7.67 -6.15
CA GLU A 384 12.09 7.97 -5.01
C GLU A 384 12.94 8.14 -3.75
N MET A 385 12.74 9.21 -2.99
CA MET A 385 13.39 9.45 -1.71
C MET A 385 12.45 9.13 -0.55
N VAL A 386 12.93 8.39 0.43
CA VAL A 386 12.25 8.20 1.71
C VAL A 386 12.84 9.17 2.72
N PHE A 387 12.00 9.96 3.37
CA PHE A 387 12.40 10.91 4.40
C PHE A 387 11.49 10.83 5.63
N LYS A 388 11.96 11.35 6.75
CA LYS A 388 11.17 11.34 7.98
C LYS A 388 10.32 12.59 8.10
N ALA A 389 8.99 12.44 8.13
CA ALA A 389 8.06 13.53 8.37
C ALA A 389 7.82 13.77 9.86
N ASN A 390 7.71 15.04 10.25
CA ASN A 390 7.37 15.44 11.60
C ASN A 390 6.61 16.78 11.60
N ASN A 391 5.71 17.00 12.54
CA ASN A 391 4.94 18.23 12.67
C ASN A 391 5.63 19.33 13.51
N SER A 392 6.92 19.19 13.77
CA SER A 392 7.70 20.17 14.52
C SER A 392 8.39 21.16 13.58
N GLU A 393 8.33 22.46 13.92
CA GLU A 393 9.08 23.54 13.23
C GLU A 393 10.60 23.35 13.23
N LYS A 394 11.12 22.37 13.99
CA LYS A 394 12.55 22.00 13.97
C LYS A 394 12.93 21.22 12.72
N TYR A 395 11.95 20.73 11.95
CA TYR A 395 12.17 20.02 10.69
C TYR A 395 12.09 21.01 9.53
N GLY A 396 13.03 20.90 8.59
CA GLY A 396 13.19 21.83 7.50
C GLY A 396 12.66 21.32 6.15
N THR A 397 12.96 22.12 5.14
CA THR A 397 12.69 21.82 3.73
C THR A 397 14.00 21.66 3.00
N ALA A 398 14.17 20.59 2.25
CA ALA A 398 15.28 20.36 1.35
C ALA A 398 14.92 20.80 -0.07
N ASP A 399 15.82 21.52 -0.71
CA ASP A 399 15.75 21.84 -2.13
C ASP A 399 16.40 20.73 -2.94
N ILE A 400 15.70 20.24 -3.95
CA ILE A 400 16.15 19.15 -4.82
C ILE A 400 16.67 19.69 -6.13
N TYR A 401 17.88 19.32 -6.48
CA TYR A 401 18.51 19.67 -7.74
C TYR A 401 18.81 18.39 -8.53
N ILE A 402 18.36 18.36 -9.77
CA ILE A 402 18.70 17.32 -10.74
C ILE A 402 19.50 17.97 -11.86
N ASP A 403 20.70 17.45 -12.13
CA ASP A 403 21.64 17.96 -13.12
C ASP A 403 21.96 19.46 -12.97
N GLY A 404 22.04 19.90 -11.72
CA GLY A 404 22.31 21.29 -11.35
C GLY A 404 21.13 22.24 -11.45
N VAL A 405 19.93 21.75 -11.82
CA VAL A 405 18.70 22.54 -11.89
C VAL A 405 17.82 22.20 -10.69
N LYS A 406 17.33 23.22 -9.99
CA LYS A 406 16.34 23.03 -8.92
C LYS A 406 15.01 22.58 -9.52
N THR A 407 14.55 21.36 -9.17
CA THR A 407 13.32 20.76 -9.67
C THR A 407 12.17 20.88 -8.68
N SER A 408 12.45 20.75 -7.39
CA SER A 408 11.42 20.77 -6.35
C SER A 408 11.98 21.18 -5.00
N SER A 409 11.10 21.23 -3.99
CA SER A 409 11.46 21.38 -2.58
C SER A 409 10.60 20.41 -1.78
N VAL A 410 11.22 19.61 -0.91
CA VAL A 410 10.55 18.59 -0.10
C VAL A 410 10.61 18.99 1.38
N SER A 411 9.44 19.26 1.96
CA SER A 411 9.33 19.63 3.38
C SER A 411 9.20 18.39 4.25
N SER A 412 10.07 18.30 5.24
CA SER A 412 10.00 17.31 6.32
C SER A 412 9.09 17.78 7.48
N ASN A 413 8.76 19.07 7.52
CA ASN A 413 7.74 19.62 8.43
C ASN A 413 6.36 19.47 7.79
N MET A 414 5.63 18.45 8.22
CA MET A 414 4.31 18.11 7.73
C MET A 414 3.31 18.09 8.89
N ALA A 415 2.12 18.65 8.68
CA ALA A 415 1.07 18.71 9.71
C ALA A 415 0.73 17.31 10.27
N ASP A 416 0.74 16.31 9.39
CA ASP A 416 0.43 14.92 9.69
C ASP A 416 1.69 14.10 10.04
N GLY A 417 2.85 14.73 10.17
CA GLY A 417 4.11 14.07 10.51
C GLY A 417 4.18 13.68 11.98
N TRP A 418 4.42 12.40 12.26
CA TRP A 418 4.60 11.86 13.62
C TRP A 418 5.89 11.04 13.76
N ASN A 419 6.93 11.35 12.99
CA ASN A 419 8.18 10.63 12.75
C ASN A 419 8.04 9.43 11.80
N ASN A 420 6.99 9.39 11.00
CA ASN A 420 6.76 8.37 10.00
C ASN A 420 7.65 8.56 8.77
N PRO A 421 8.00 7.46 8.07
CA PRO A 421 8.61 7.54 6.76
C PRO A 421 7.56 8.00 5.73
N VAL A 422 7.97 8.90 4.86
CA VAL A 422 7.17 9.42 3.74
C VAL A 422 8.05 9.44 2.50
N THR A 423 7.46 9.34 1.33
CA THR A 423 8.17 9.30 0.06
C THR A 423 7.97 10.55 -0.78
N ALA A 424 8.94 10.81 -1.64
CA ALA A 424 8.83 11.83 -2.69
C ALA A 424 9.59 11.36 -3.93
N TYR A 425 8.93 11.38 -5.09
CA TYR A 425 9.59 11.18 -6.38
C TYR A 425 10.47 12.39 -6.69
N LEU A 426 11.76 12.15 -6.95
CA LEU A 426 12.74 13.14 -7.36
C LEU A 426 12.92 13.13 -8.87
N ILE A 427 12.83 11.96 -9.50
CA ILE A 427 12.88 11.70 -10.94
C ILE A 427 11.75 10.72 -11.26
N ASP A 428 11.04 10.98 -12.35
CA ASP A 428 9.94 10.12 -12.85
C ASP A 428 9.88 10.22 -14.38
N ASP A 429 10.98 9.80 -15.04
CA ASP A 429 11.18 9.86 -16.48
C ASP A 429 10.79 8.52 -17.15
N ASP A 430 10.58 8.55 -18.48
CA ASP A 430 10.20 7.36 -19.26
C ASP A 430 11.41 6.52 -19.70
N SER A 431 12.62 7.00 -19.47
CA SER A 431 13.86 6.30 -19.85
C SER A 431 14.99 6.61 -18.90
N SER A 432 15.83 5.63 -18.68
CA SER A 432 17.00 5.74 -17.82
C SER A 432 18.06 6.68 -18.44
N ALA A 433 18.62 7.53 -17.58
CA ALA A 433 19.75 8.41 -17.89
C ALA A 433 20.62 8.57 -16.63
N GLU A 434 21.89 8.99 -16.84
CA GLU A 434 22.75 9.38 -15.73
C GLU A 434 22.34 10.76 -15.21
N HIS A 435 22.00 10.84 -13.93
CA HIS A 435 21.59 12.06 -13.25
C HIS A 435 22.52 12.38 -12.08
N THR A 436 22.84 13.65 -11.92
CA THR A 436 23.42 14.17 -10.68
C THR A 436 22.31 14.68 -9.77
N VAL A 437 22.15 14.06 -8.62
CA VAL A 437 21.14 14.39 -7.62
C VAL A 437 21.79 15.16 -6.49
N GLU A 438 21.24 16.31 -6.12
CA GLU A 438 21.68 17.07 -4.95
C GLU A 438 20.48 17.44 -4.08
N ILE A 439 20.54 17.06 -2.80
CA ILE A 439 19.59 17.42 -1.74
C ILE A 439 20.25 18.53 -0.93
N ARG A 440 19.74 19.74 -1.01
CA ARG A 440 20.36 20.93 -0.41
C ARG A 440 19.49 21.50 0.70
N MET A 441 20.13 21.77 1.82
CA MET A 441 19.54 22.52 2.93
C MET A 441 20.09 23.95 2.92
N GLU A 442 19.20 24.92 2.83
CA GLU A 442 19.59 26.33 2.94
C GLU A 442 19.88 26.70 4.40
N PRO A 443 20.77 27.69 4.65
CA PRO A 443 21.04 28.17 5.98
C PRO A 443 19.77 28.62 6.70
N ALA A 444 19.49 28.02 7.86
CA ALA A 444 18.32 28.34 8.68
C ALA A 444 18.53 27.93 10.13
N ASP A 445 17.86 28.60 11.07
CA ASP A 445 17.94 28.31 12.48
C ASP A 445 17.33 26.92 12.81
N GLY A 446 18.21 25.96 13.08
CA GLY A 446 17.89 24.73 13.77
C GLY A 446 17.09 23.68 12.98
N SER A 447 17.04 23.77 11.66
CA SER A 447 16.37 22.78 10.82
C SER A 447 17.05 21.41 10.90
N ALA A 448 16.25 20.37 11.09
CA ALA A 448 16.68 18.98 10.98
C ALA A 448 16.06 18.36 9.73
N TYR A 449 16.80 17.49 9.07
CA TYR A 449 16.29 16.72 7.93
C TYR A 449 16.87 15.29 7.97
N PHE A 450 16.02 14.31 7.72
CA PHE A 450 16.43 12.91 7.68
C PHE A 450 16.07 12.31 6.33
N VAL A 451 17.07 11.91 5.60
CA VAL A 451 16.91 11.02 4.44
C VAL A 451 17.06 9.59 4.93
N LEU A 452 16.05 8.78 4.76
CA LEU A 452 16.01 7.42 5.31
C LEU A 452 16.55 6.39 4.31
N ALA A 453 16.17 6.52 3.05
CA ALA A 453 16.55 5.63 1.96
C ALA A 453 16.20 6.25 0.61
N PHE A 454 16.56 5.57 -0.47
CA PHE A 454 16.09 5.81 -1.83
C PHE A 454 15.62 4.50 -2.46
N GLY A 455 14.69 4.62 -3.40
CA GLY A 455 14.35 3.59 -4.36
C GLY A 455 14.59 4.08 -5.78
N TYR A 456 15.06 3.23 -6.69
CA TYR A 456 15.24 3.61 -8.07
C TYR A 456 14.88 2.48 -9.03
N CYS A 457 14.47 2.85 -10.25
CA CYS A 457 14.34 1.96 -11.40
C CYS A 457 15.33 2.39 -12.49
N ASP A 458 15.88 1.38 -13.21
CA ASP A 458 16.79 1.57 -14.35
C ASP A 458 16.09 2.15 -15.59
#